data_f870c589b65ce7f92dabe4bb4f649a25
#
_entry.id   f870c589b65ce7f92dabe4bb4f649a25
#
_cell.length_a   1.000
_cell.length_b   1.000
_cell.length_c   1.000
_cell.angle_alpha   90.00
_cell.angle_beta   90.00
_cell.angle_gamma   90.00
#
_symmetry.space_group_name_H-M   'P 1'
#
loop_
_entity.id
_entity.type
_entity.pdbx_description
1 polymer ?
#
loop_
_entity_poly.entity_id
_entity_poly.type
_entity_poly.pdbx_seq_one_letter_code
_entity_poly.pdbx_strand_id
1 'polypeptide(L)'
;MSNAEFIKRATAAVVDYFNRHVDVTDNFELTAEDMFVVWSCKTLQNNKALISTTIPDGMYYEITYNGDKGEMYLDAYKKMHNECIKIKED
;
A
#
# COMPACT_ATOMS: atom_id res chain seq x y z
N MET A 1 5.08 -17.43 4.13
CA MET A 1 5.76 -16.14 3.98
C MET A 1 5.72 -15.38 5.30
N SER A 2 6.85 -14.90 5.78
CA SER A 2 6.89 -14.07 6.97
C SER A 2 6.29 -12.70 6.69
N ASN A 3 5.91 -11.98 7.73
CA ASN A 3 5.38 -10.63 7.54
C ASN A 3 6.43 -9.68 6.94
N ALA A 4 7.70 -9.83 7.34
CA ALA A 4 8.79 -9.02 6.80
C ALA A 4 8.97 -9.27 5.30
N GLU A 5 8.94 -10.53 4.87
CA GLU A 5 9.03 -10.88 3.45
C GLU A 5 7.82 -10.35 2.67
N PHE A 6 6.61 -10.47 3.27
CA PHE A 6 5.41 -9.94 2.64
C PHE A 6 5.49 -8.42 2.43
N ILE A 7 5.91 -7.67 3.47
CA ILE A 7 6.02 -6.21 3.37
C ILE A 7 7.02 -5.81 2.28
N LYS A 8 8.12 -6.52 2.17
CA LYS A 8 9.12 -6.28 1.12
C LYS A 8 8.50 -6.45 -0.28
N ARG A 9 7.77 -7.54 -0.48
CA ARG A 9 7.12 -7.81 -1.77
C ARG A 9 5.97 -6.87 -2.05
N ALA A 10 5.20 -6.51 -1.03
CA ALA A 10 4.09 -5.57 -1.16
C ALA A 10 4.61 -4.18 -1.55
N THR A 11 5.67 -3.72 -0.90
CA THR A 11 6.31 -2.44 -1.24
C THR A 11 6.80 -2.43 -2.67
N ALA A 12 7.46 -3.52 -3.10
CA ALA A 12 7.95 -3.64 -4.48
C ALA A 12 6.80 -3.60 -5.49
N ALA A 13 5.66 -4.22 -5.16
CA ALA A 13 4.48 -4.22 -6.04
C ALA A 13 3.92 -2.81 -6.20
N VAL A 14 3.88 -2.02 -5.12
CA VAL A 14 3.40 -0.63 -5.18
C VAL A 14 4.34 0.24 -6.01
N VAL A 15 5.65 0.08 -5.82
CA VAL A 15 6.65 0.80 -6.62
C VAL A 15 6.46 0.49 -8.10
N ASP A 16 6.32 -0.78 -8.44
CA ASP A 16 6.13 -1.20 -9.83
C ASP A 16 4.83 -0.63 -10.42
N TYR A 17 3.75 -0.71 -9.66
CA TYR A 17 2.46 -0.16 -10.10
C TYR A 17 2.57 1.33 -10.38
N PHE A 18 3.13 2.09 -9.42
CA PHE A 18 3.26 3.53 -9.56
C PHE A 18 4.09 3.89 -10.78
N ASN A 19 5.25 3.26 -10.95
CA ASN A 19 6.17 3.58 -12.04
C ASN A 19 5.61 3.21 -13.41
N ARG A 20 4.72 2.21 -13.49
CA ARG A 20 4.02 1.87 -14.73
C ARG A 20 2.92 2.87 -15.11
N HIS A 21 2.42 3.63 -14.15
CA HIS A 21 1.30 4.56 -14.36
C HIS A 21 1.70 6.02 -14.31
N VAL A 22 2.99 6.31 -14.07
CA VAL A 22 3.49 7.68 -14.10
C VAL A 22 3.73 8.11 -15.55
N ASP A 23 3.53 9.40 -15.84
CA ASP A 23 3.80 9.94 -17.17
C ASP A 23 5.31 9.86 -17.46
N VAL A 24 5.66 9.28 -18.61
CA VAL A 24 7.06 9.13 -19.02
C VAL A 24 7.79 10.45 -19.20
N THR A 25 7.06 11.56 -19.32
CA THR A 25 7.67 12.91 -19.39
C THR A 25 8.09 13.43 -18.02
N ASP A 26 7.57 12.83 -16.95
CA ASP A 26 7.96 13.19 -15.59
C ASP A 26 9.22 12.41 -15.23
N ASN A 27 10.29 13.11 -14.90
CA ASN A 27 11.54 12.50 -14.45
C ASN A 27 11.46 12.06 -13.01
N PHE A 28 10.28 11.65 -12.57
CA PHE A 28 10.04 11.24 -11.19
C PHE A 28 9.97 9.72 -11.11
N GLU A 29 10.81 9.16 -10.25
CA GLU A 29 10.82 7.73 -9.98
C GLU A 29 10.59 7.50 -8.49
N LEU A 30 9.59 6.67 -8.19
CA LEU A 30 9.29 6.30 -6.82
C LEU A 30 10.16 5.12 -6.42
N THR A 31 10.71 5.18 -5.21
CA THR A 31 11.52 4.09 -4.66
C THR A 31 10.85 3.55 -3.39
N ALA A 32 11.36 2.41 -2.89
CA ALA A 32 10.83 1.80 -1.68
C ALA A 32 10.94 2.73 -0.46
N GLU A 33 11.90 3.64 -0.45
CA GLU A 33 12.09 4.59 0.65
C GLU A 33 10.98 5.63 0.73
N ASP A 34 10.25 5.84 -0.37
CA ASP A 34 9.13 6.78 -0.42
C ASP A 34 7.83 6.15 0.07
N MET A 35 7.86 4.88 0.44
CA MET A 35 6.69 4.13 0.90
C MET A 35 6.62 4.06 2.41
N PHE A 36 5.41 3.98 2.94
CA PHE A 36 5.21 3.67 4.35
C PHE A 36 3.99 2.78 4.52
N VAL A 37 4.08 1.89 5.51
CA VAL A 37 3.00 0.97 5.84
C VAL A 37 2.07 1.65 6.83
N VAL A 38 0.81 1.83 6.44
CA VAL A 38 -0.21 2.39 7.32
C VAL A 38 -0.60 1.37 8.38
N TRP A 39 -0.83 0.13 7.94
CA TRP A 39 -1.04 -1.01 8.83
C TRP A 39 -0.75 -2.30 8.07
N SER A 40 -0.51 -3.37 8.82
CA SER A 40 -0.36 -4.70 8.24
C SER A 40 -0.84 -5.74 9.23
N CYS A 41 -1.27 -6.88 8.71
CA CYS A 41 -1.64 -8.03 9.55
C CYS A 41 -1.30 -9.33 8.84
N LYS A 42 -1.10 -10.36 9.64
CA LYS A 42 -0.90 -11.72 9.18
C LYS A 42 -1.89 -12.62 9.90
N THR A 43 -2.65 -13.39 9.14
CA THR A 43 -3.60 -14.36 9.68
C THR A 43 -3.37 -15.69 9.01
N LEU A 44 -2.85 -16.66 9.78
CA LEU A 44 -2.47 -17.98 9.27
C LEU A 44 -1.47 -17.81 8.11
N GLN A 45 -1.79 -18.30 6.91
CA GLN A 45 -0.94 -18.22 5.74
C GLN A 45 -1.18 -16.96 4.89
N ASN A 46 -2.10 -16.09 5.33
CA ASN A 46 -2.49 -14.90 4.58
C ASN A 46 -1.90 -13.64 5.19
N ASN A 47 -1.58 -12.66 4.35
CA ASN A 47 -1.05 -11.37 4.78
C ASN A 47 -1.82 -10.24 4.09
N LYS A 48 -1.95 -9.11 4.79
CA LYS A 48 -2.58 -7.94 4.23
C LYS A 48 -1.90 -6.67 4.75
N ALA A 49 -1.77 -5.66 3.88
CA ALA A 49 -1.19 -4.38 4.27
C ALA A 49 -1.83 -3.24 3.50
N LEU A 50 -1.93 -2.09 4.15
CA LEU A 50 -2.26 -0.84 3.49
C LEU A 50 -0.99 0.00 3.45
N ILE A 51 -0.61 0.43 2.25
CA ILE A 51 0.64 1.16 1.99
C ILE A 51 0.29 2.48 1.33
N SER A 52 0.99 3.54 1.72
CA SER A 52 0.89 4.82 1.05
C SER A 52 2.29 5.35 0.75
N THR A 53 2.35 6.53 0.13
CA THR A 53 3.61 7.13 -0.28
C THR A 53 3.73 8.54 0.25
N THR A 54 4.93 9.10 0.17
CA THR A 54 5.20 10.48 0.54
C THR A 54 4.65 11.48 -0.48
N ILE A 55 4.15 10.99 -1.62
CA ILE A 55 3.57 11.84 -2.65
C ILE A 55 2.16 12.25 -2.23
N PRO A 56 1.84 13.56 -2.25
CA PRO A 56 0.53 14.03 -1.78
C PRO A 56 -0.56 13.88 -2.86
N ASP A 57 -0.76 12.68 -3.38
CA ASP A 57 -1.75 12.37 -4.40
C ASP A 57 -3.02 11.74 -3.83
N GLY A 58 -3.06 11.50 -2.51
CA GLY A 58 -4.20 10.88 -1.84
C GLY A 58 -4.37 9.40 -2.11
N MET A 59 -3.38 8.75 -2.69
CA MET A 59 -3.47 7.34 -3.04
C MET A 59 -3.07 6.42 -1.88
N TYR A 60 -3.79 5.32 -1.77
CA TYR A 60 -3.51 4.22 -0.84
C TYR A 60 -3.55 2.91 -1.61
N TYR A 61 -2.71 1.98 -1.22
CA TYR A 61 -2.59 0.70 -1.91
C TYR A 61 -2.77 -0.43 -0.90
N GLU A 62 -3.76 -1.27 -1.16
CA GLU A 62 -4.02 -2.43 -0.31
C GLU A 62 -3.45 -3.66 -1.02
N ILE A 63 -2.54 -4.35 -0.33
CA ILE A 63 -1.91 -5.56 -0.86
C ILE A 63 -2.41 -6.74 -0.05
N THR A 64 -2.90 -7.75 -0.73
CA THR A 64 -3.40 -8.97 -0.10
C THR A 64 -2.64 -10.16 -0.66
N TYR A 65 -2.11 -10.99 0.23
CA TYR A 65 -1.48 -12.27 -0.14
C TYR A 65 -2.37 -13.42 0.32
N ASN A 66 -2.77 -14.25 -0.65
CA ASN A 66 -3.48 -15.49 -0.39
C ASN A 66 -2.46 -16.62 -0.39
N GLY A 67 -2.11 -17.11 0.81
CA GLY A 67 -1.07 -18.11 0.95
C GLY A 67 -1.46 -19.49 0.43
N ASP A 68 -2.76 -19.80 0.38
CA ASP A 68 -3.23 -21.07 -0.17
C ASP A 68 -3.00 -21.16 -1.67
N LYS A 69 -3.15 -20.05 -2.36
CA LYS A 69 -3.02 -20.00 -3.82
C LYS A 69 -1.68 -19.45 -4.28
N GLY A 70 -0.88 -18.89 -3.36
CA GLY A 70 0.38 -18.25 -3.72
C GLY A 70 0.18 -17.02 -4.61
N GLU A 71 -0.91 -16.30 -4.39
CA GLU A 71 -1.28 -15.13 -5.19
C GLU A 71 -1.28 -13.85 -4.38
N MET A 72 -0.88 -12.76 -5.02
CA MET A 72 -0.88 -11.45 -4.40
C MET A 72 -1.73 -10.49 -5.25
N TYR A 73 -2.53 -9.68 -4.58
CA TYR A 73 -3.44 -8.72 -5.23
C TYR A 73 -3.08 -7.31 -4.78
N LEU A 74 -3.18 -6.36 -5.69
CA LEU A 74 -3.00 -4.94 -5.41
C LEU A 74 -4.27 -4.19 -5.77
N ASP A 75 -4.82 -3.47 -4.79
CA ASP A 75 -5.98 -2.60 -4.99
C ASP A 75 -5.54 -1.17 -4.72
N ALA A 76 -5.82 -0.26 -5.66
CA ALA A 76 -5.46 1.14 -5.54
C ALA A 76 -6.70 1.97 -5.20
N TYR A 77 -6.61 2.77 -4.12
CA TYR A 77 -7.71 3.60 -3.65
C TYR A 77 -7.27 5.04 -3.59
N LYS A 78 -8.17 5.95 -3.92
CA LYS A 78 -7.94 7.38 -3.76
C LYS A 78 -8.77 7.89 -2.60
N LYS A 79 -8.12 8.62 -1.69
CA LYS A 79 -8.81 9.27 -0.58
C LYS A 79 -9.70 10.38 -1.13
N MET A 80 -11.01 10.26 -0.90
CA MET A 80 -12.00 11.19 -1.44
C MET A 80 -12.40 12.28 -0.45
N HIS A 81 -12.23 12.03 0.83
CA HIS A 81 -12.75 12.93 1.87
C HIS A 81 -11.98 12.76 3.17
N ASN A 82 -11.84 13.86 3.88
CA ASN A 82 -11.32 13.85 5.24
C ASN A 82 -12.16 14.83 6.07
N GLU A 83 -12.63 14.36 7.19
CA GLU A 83 -13.51 15.16 8.04
C GLU A 83 -13.14 14.96 9.51
N CYS A 84 -13.03 16.05 10.24
CA CYS A 84 -12.79 15.97 11.68
C CYS A 84 -14.14 15.84 12.41
N ILE A 85 -14.30 14.74 13.11
CA ILE A 85 -15.49 14.49 13.93
C ILE A 85 -15.08 14.58 15.39
N LYS A 86 -15.61 15.56 16.10
CA LYS A 86 -15.33 15.72 17.52
C LYS A 86 -16.06 14.64 18.31
N ILE A 87 -15.34 13.91 19.12
CA ILE A 87 -15.94 12.90 20.00
C ILE A 87 -16.20 13.54 21.36
N LYS A 88 -17.45 13.44 21.80
CA LYS A 88 -17.87 13.93 23.10
C LYS A 88 -17.85 12.74 24.07
N GLU A 89 -16.91 12.76 24.98
CA GLU A 89 -16.78 11.71 25.99
C GLU A 89 -17.28 12.23 27.33
N ASP A 90 -18.06 11.38 28.02
CA ASP A 90 -18.56 11.69 29.37
C ASP A 90 -17.58 11.25 30.45
#